data_1f5c6feaffccc160098fc615c581c3ed
#
_entry.id   1f5c6feaffccc160098fc615c581c3ed
#
_cell.length_a   1.000
_cell.length_b   1.000
_cell.length_c   1.000
_cell.angle_alpha   90.00
_cell.angle_beta   90.00
_cell.angle_gamma   90.00
#
_symmetry.space_group_name_H-M   'P 1'
#
loop_
_entity.id
_entity.type
_entity.pdbx_description
1 polymer ?
#
loop_
_entity_poly.entity_id
_entity_poly.type
_entity_poly.pdbx_seq_one_letter_code
_entity_poly.pdbx_strand_id
1 'polypeptide(L)' 'MTDMEKLLEALKEVRDDIDFSGQYGLVDEGVIDSLDLTQIIAALDEAFDIHIPAGEIEPDNFNSVQDMLALVRRYQGK' A
#
# COMPACT_ATOMS: atom_id res chain seq x y z
N MET A 1 0.30 -10.42 15.04
CA MET A 1 -0.29 -9.61 13.98
C MET A 1 0.18 -10.15 12.62
N THR A 2 -0.75 -10.36 11.70
CA THR A 2 -0.39 -10.81 10.34
C THR A 2 0.15 -9.64 9.52
N ASP A 3 0.83 -9.95 8.42
CA ASP A 3 1.31 -8.91 7.52
C ASP A 3 0.15 -8.11 6.92
N MET A 4 -0.96 -8.76 6.60
CA MET A 4 -2.14 -8.07 6.09
C MET A 4 -2.72 -7.10 7.13
N GLU A 5 -2.81 -7.49 8.37
CA GLU A 5 -3.28 -6.61 9.44
C GLU A 5 -2.37 -5.40 9.61
N LYS A 6 -1.07 -5.63 9.56
CA LYS A 6 -0.07 -4.57 9.66
C LYS A 6 -0.17 -3.61 8.49
N LEU A 7 -0.38 -4.14 7.27
CA LEU A 7 -0.59 -3.35 6.08
C LEU A 7 -1.83 -2.47 6.21
N LEU A 8 -2.95 -3.05 6.64
CA LEU A 8 -4.20 -2.30 6.79
C LEU A 8 -4.08 -1.20 7.84
N GLU A 9 -3.36 -1.43 8.92
CA GLU A 9 -3.12 -0.39 9.92
C GLU A 9 -2.28 0.76 9.37
N ALA A 10 -1.25 0.44 8.58
CA ALA A 10 -0.42 1.46 7.95
C ALA A 10 -1.24 2.32 6.98
N LEU A 11 -2.11 1.68 6.19
CA LEU A 11 -2.98 2.40 5.26
C LEU A 11 -3.98 3.29 5.98
N LYS A 12 -4.49 2.84 7.11
CA LYS A 12 -5.44 3.60 7.91
C LYS A 12 -4.81 4.88 8.47
N GLU A 13 -3.53 4.86 8.75
CA GLU A 13 -2.80 6.05 9.20
C GLU A 13 -2.70 7.11 8.10
N VAL A 14 -2.70 6.68 6.84
CA VAL A 14 -2.65 7.58 5.69
C VAL A 14 -4.05 8.12 5.37
N ARG A 15 -5.02 7.22 5.28
CA ARG A 15 -6.41 7.55 4.92
C ARG A 15 -7.36 6.72 5.77
N ASP A 16 -7.81 7.28 6.88
CA ASP A 16 -8.72 6.58 7.80
C ASP A 16 -10.18 6.60 7.33
N ASP A 17 -10.47 7.39 6.31
CA ASP A 17 -11.80 7.51 5.70
C ASP A 17 -12.07 6.45 4.63
N ILE A 18 -11.08 5.62 4.29
CA ILE A 18 -11.19 4.60 3.25
C ILE A 18 -11.12 3.21 3.88
N ASP A 19 -12.07 2.35 3.55
CA ASP A 19 -11.98 0.93 3.87
C ASP A 19 -11.26 0.23 2.71
N PHE A 20 -9.98 -0.05 2.91
CA PHE A 20 -9.16 -0.67 1.87
C PHE A 20 -9.43 -2.14 1.67
N SER A 21 -9.99 -2.81 2.68
CA SER A 21 -10.23 -4.26 2.60
C SER A 21 -11.37 -4.54 1.62
N GLY A 22 -11.15 -5.52 0.74
CA GLY A 22 -12.17 -5.93 -0.20
C GLY A 22 -12.37 -5.02 -1.40
N GLN A 23 -11.61 -3.95 -1.53
CA GLN A 23 -11.71 -3.04 -2.68
C GLN A 23 -10.66 -3.37 -3.74
N TYR A 24 -11.04 -3.17 -4.99
CA TYR A 24 -10.16 -3.31 -6.15
C TYR A 24 -10.24 -2.05 -6.98
N GLY A 25 -9.22 -1.83 -7.80
CA GLY A 25 -9.19 -0.64 -8.66
C GLY A 25 -9.02 0.65 -7.89
N LEU A 26 -8.38 0.62 -6.74
CA LEU A 26 -8.21 1.80 -5.89
C LEU A 26 -7.61 2.98 -6.64
N VAL A 27 -6.59 2.73 -7.46
CA VAL A 27 -5.96 3.77 -8.27
C VAL A 27 -6.76 4.05 -9.52
N ASP A 28 -7.18 3.00 -10.23
CA ASP A 28 -7.90 3.13 -11.50
C ASP A 28 -9.23 3.86 -11.34
N GLU A 29 -9.90 3.68 -10.21
CA GLU A 29 -11.19 4.32 -9.93
C GLU A 29 -11.04 5.65 -9.19
N GLY A 30 -9.81 6.07 -8.92
CA GLY A 30 -9.55 7.36 -8.29
C GLY A 30 -9.84 7.43 -6.80
N VAL A 31 -9.94 6.29 -6.13
CA VAL A 31 -10.13 6.26 -4.68
C VAL A 31 -8.88 6.81 -3.99
N ILE A 32 -7.71 6.45 -4.50
CA ILE A 32 -6.43 7.01 -4.07
C ILE A 32 -5.69 7.61 -5.26
N ASP A 33 -4.93 8.66 -5.03
CA ASP A 33 -4.18 9.36 -6.07
C ASP A 33 -2.67 9.28 -5.83
N SER A 34 -1.89 10.00 -6.66
CA SER A 34 -0.43 9.98 -6.60
C SER A 34 0.11 10.46 -5.25
N LEU A 35 -0.52 11.46 -4.67
CA LEU A 35 -0.11 11.96 -3.36
C LEU A 35 -0.34 10.90 -2.28
N ASP A 36 -1.50 10.25 -2.34
CA ASP A 36 -1.82 9.15 -1.43
C ASP A 36 -0.80 8.02 -1.57
N LEU A 37 -0.43 7.68 -2.81
CA LEU A 37 0.56 6.62 -3.07
C LEU A 37 1.92 6.94 -2.45
N THR A 38 2.35 8.20 -2.53
CA THR A 38 3.61 8.63 -1.91
C THR A 38 3.55 8.43 -0.40
N GLN A 39 2.44 8.80 0.21
CA GLN A 39 2.26 8.65 1.66
C GLN A 39 2.14 7.18 2.06
N ILE A 40 1.46 6.38 1.24
CA ILE A 40 1.32 4.94 1.48
C ILE A 40 2.69 4.27 1.44
N ILE A 41 3.52 4.59 0.46
CA ILE A 41 4.87 4.03 0.36
C ILE A 41 5.68 4.36 1.62
N ALA A 42 5.64 5.60 2.07
CA ALA A 42 6.35 6.00 3.28
C ALA A 42 5.86 5.19 4.50
N ALA A 43 4.54 5.01 4.61
CA ALA A 43 3.97 4.25 5.72
C ALA A 43 4.36 2.76 5.66
N LEU A 44 4.37 2.17 4.47
CA LEU A 44 4.77 0.77 4.29
C LEU A 44 6.25 0.56 4.55
N ASP A 45 7.09 1.48 4.09
CA ASP A 45 8.53 1.43 4.36
C ASP A 45 8.80 1.40 5.86
N GLU A 46 8.12 2.25 6.60
CA GLU A 46 8.28 2.32 8.05
C GLU A 46 7.70 1.09 8.75
N ALA A 47 6.51 0.67 8.35
CA ALA A 47 5.82 -0.46 9.00
C ALA A 47 6.55 -1.78 8.82
N PHE A 48 7.15 -1.98 7.65
CA PHE A 48 7.79 -3.26 7.30
C PHE A 48 9.33 -3.19 7.27
N ASP A 49 9.89 -2.03 7.58
CA ASP A 49 11.34 -1.79 7.56
C ASP A 49 11.94 -2.19 6.20
N ILE A 50 11.36 -1.62 5.14
CA ILE A 50 11.77 -1.86 3.75
C ILE A 50 11.92 -0.53 3.04
N HIS A 51 12.43 -0.57 1.81
CA HIS A 51 12.49 0.60 0.95
C HIS A 51 11.88 0.26 -0.42
N ILE A 52 10.71 0.84 -0.69
CA ILE A 52 10.03 0.67 -1.98
C ILE A 52 10.43 1.86 -2.87
N PRO A 53 11.10 1.60 -4.00
CA PRO A 53 11.53 2.71 -4.88
C PRO A 53 10.34 3.33 -5.60
N ALA A 54 10.50 4.61 -5.97
CA ALA A 54 9.44 5.36 -6.65
C ALA A 54 9.03 4.72 -7.99
N GLY A 55 9.91 3.96 -8.62
CA GLY A 55 9.59 3.24 -9.86
C GLY A 55 8.50 2.19 -9.71
N GLU A 56 8.16 1.81 -8.48
CA GLU A 56 7.07 0.87 -8.23
C GLU A 56 5.71 1.56 -8.11
N ILE A 57 5.65 2.89 -8.24
CA ILE A 57 4.39 3.63 -8.18
C ILE A 57 3.64 3.42 -9.50
N GLU A 58 2.91 2.32 -9.56
CA GLU A 58 2.11 1.93 -10.71
C GLU A 58 0.74 1.47 -10.22
N PRO A 59 -0.34 1.71 -10.98
CA PRO A 59 -1.68 1.28 -10.57
C PRO A 59 -1.76 -0.20 -10.22
N ASP A 60 -1.09 -1.05 -10.99
CA ASP A 60 -1.14 -2.51 -10.79
C ASP A 60 -0.60 -2.94 -9.43
N ASN A 61 0.27 -2.13 -8.82
CA ASN A 61 0.85 -2.44 -7.51
C ASN A 61 -0.02 -1.96 -6.34
N PHE A 62 -0.96 -1.05 -6.61
CA PHE A 62 -1.70 -0.36 -5.54
C PHE A 62 -3.22 -0.39 -5.72
N ASN A 63 -3.74 -1.16 -6.67
CA ASN A 63 -5.18 -1.23 -6.89
C ASN A 63 -5.94 -2.03 -5.82
N SER A 64 -5.24 -2.84 -5.04
CA SER A 64 -5.85 -3.58 -3.93
C SER A 64 -4.83 -3.81 -2.83
N VAL A 65 -5.32 -4.17 -1.64
CA VAL A 65 -4.41 -4.51 -0.53
C VAL A 65 -3.62 -5.77 -0.83
N GLN A 66 -4.19 -6.69 -1.59
CA GLN A 66 -3.47 -7.90 -2.01
C GLN A 66 -2.28 -7.55 -2.89
N ASP A 67 -2.45 -6.60 -3.82
CA ASP A 67 -1.36 -6.12 -4.66
C ASP A 67 -0.28 -5.43 -3.84
N MET A 68 -0.68 -4.60 -2.89
CA MET A 68 0.26 -3.91 -2.01
C MET A 68 1.05 -4.90 -1.14
N LEU A 69 0.38 -5.92 -0.64
CA LEU A 69 1.06 -6.93 0.18
C LEU A 69 2.07 -7.73 -0.65
N ALA A 70 1.72 -8.06 -1.91
CA ALA A 70 2.65 -8.73 -2.81
C ALA A 70 3.88 -7.86 -3.07
N LEU A 71 3.69 -6.55 -3.25
CA LEU A 71 4.79 -5.60 -3.42
C LEU A 71 5.69 -5.58 -2.18
N VAL A 72 5.09 -5.47 -1.00
CA VAL A 72 5.84 -5.46 0.26
C VAL A 72 6.69 -6.73 0.39
N ARG A 73 6.10 -7.88 0.09
CA ARG A 73 6.80 -9.17 0.19
C ARG A 73 7.99 -9.28 -0.73
N ARG A 74 7.93 -8.66 -1.92
CA ARG A 74 9.06 -8.63 -2.83
C ARG A 74 10.26 -7.91 -2.22
N TYR A 75 10.02 -6.90 -1.40
CA TYR A 75 11.09 -6.11 -0.78
C TYR A 75 11.50 -6.64 0.59
N GLN A 76 10.68 -7.43 1.25
CA GLN A 76 11.03 -8.06 2.51
C GLN A 76 12.13 -9.13 2.34
N GLY A 77 12.20 -9.74 1.19
CA GLY A 77 13.17 -10.79 0.91
C GLY A 77 14.54 -10.29 0.43
N LYS A 78 14.74 -9.01 0.43
CA LYS A 78 15.99 -8.41 -0.09
C LYS A 78 16.95 -7.98 0.99
#